data_6f17dfbd67df2e556783a425b876b50c
#
_entry.id   6f17dfbd67df2e556783a425b876b50c
#
_cell.length_a   1.000
_cell.length_b   1.000
_cell.length_c   1.000
_cell.angle_alpha   90.00
_cell.angle_beta   90.00
_cell.angle_gamma   90.00
#
_symmetry.space_group_name_H-M   'P 1'
#
loop_
_entity.id
_entity.type
_entity.pdbx_description
1 polymer ?
#
loop_
_entity_poly.entity_id
_entity_poly.type
_entity_poly.pdbx_seq_one_letter_code
_entity_poly.pdbx_strand_id
1 'polypeptide(L)'
;MAQKNEELLYQARDMLQAQTFGVLSSHSAKLPGYPHTSVLPYLLDTDGRILILISRLAQHTRNIKKNPKVSLFVMADVDGDVQSKSRLTISCDALELAAPQVEVVASAYYARFPHSHGYHEQLDFEFYELHIQEVGYIAGFGGVKHFDATQWLKHLQVNGTN
;
A
#
# COMPACT_ATOMS: atom_id res chain seq x y z
N MET A 1 -23.21 -0.04 -15.89
CA MET A 1 -22.59 0.53 -14.68
C MET A 1 -21.71 -0.48 -13.97
N ALA A 2 -22.14 -1.71 -13.70
CA ALA A 2 -21.31 -2.73 -13.01
C ALA A 2 -20.01 -3.04 -13.78
N GLN A 3 -20.07 -3.30 -15.07
CA GLN A 3 -18.92 -3.62 -15.93
C GLN A 3 -17.86 -2.50 -15.95
N LYS A 4 -18.29 -1.23 -15.99
CA LYS A 4 -17.38 -0.08 -15.92
C LYS A 4 -16.67 0.04 -14.56
N ASN A 5 -17.37 -0.30 -13.47
CA ASN A 5 -16.76 -0.30 -12.13
C ASN A 5 -15.72 -1.40 -11.99
N GLU A 6 -15.97 -2.56 -12.56
CA GLU A 6 -15.04 -3.69 -12.58
C GLU A 6 -13.77 -3.35 -13.36
N GLU A 7 -13.91 -2.75 -14.53
CA GLU A 7 -12.79 -2.28 -15.34
C GLU A 7 -11.89 -1.27 -14.57
N LEU A 8 -12.50 -0.29 -13.88
CA LEU A 8 -11.76 0.68 -13.08
C LEU A 8 -11.04 0.02 -11.89
N LEU A 9 -11.63 -1.03 -11.32
CA LEU A 9 -10.99 -1.80 -10.25
C LEU A 9 -9.74 -2.54 -10.76
N TYR A 10 -9.82 -3.19 -11.93
CA TYR A 10 -8.66 -3.83 -12.55
C TYR A 10 -7.56 -2.81 -12.86
N GLN A 11 -7.89 -1.67 -13.47
CA GLN A 11 -6.92 -0.61 -13.75
C GLN A 11 -6.23 -0.11 -12.48
N ALA A 12 -6.99 0.09 -11.41
CA ALA A 12 -6.45 0.51 -10.11
C ALA A 12 -5.46 -0.53 -9.53
N ARG A 13 -5.79 -1.82 -9.65
CA ARG A 13 -4.94 -2.91 -9.18
C ARG A 13 -3.68 -3.07 -10.02
N ASP A 14 -3.81 -3.05 -11.34
CA ASP A 14 -2.68 -3.13 -12.26
C ASP A 14 -1.69 -1.99 -11.99
N MET A 15 -2.20 -0.78 -11.74
CA MET A 15 -1.36 0.34 -11.38
C MET A 15 -0.66 0.11 -10.04
N LEU A 16 -1.37 -0.36 -9.01
CA LEU A 16 -0.78 -0.65 -7.70
C LEU A 16 0.29 -1.75 -7.80
N GLN A 17 0.05 -2.79 -8.60
CA GLN A 17 1.00 -3.87 -8.84
C GLN A 17 2.24 -3.42 -9.61
N ALA A 18 2.10 -2.50 -10.55
CA ALA A 18 3.18 -2.03 -11.40
C ALA A 18 4.17 -1.13 -10.64
N GLN A 19 3.70 -0.34 -9.67
CA GLN A 19 4.54 0.56 -8.90
C GLN A 19 5.30 -0.18 -7.80
N THR A 20 6.46 0.37 -7.42
CA THR A 20 7.36 -0.23 -6.42
C THR A 20 7.46 0.56 -5.13
N PHE A 21 6.97 1.79 -5.13
CA PHE A 21 6.97 2.66 -3.96
C PHE A 21 5.75 3.58 -3.96
N GLY A 22 5.46 4.13 -2.80
CA GLY A 22 4.40 5.11 -2.60
C GLY A 22 4.76 6.11 -1.51
N VAL A 23 3.88 7.07 -1.30
CA VAL A 23 3.95 8.04 -0.22
C VAL A 23 2.99 7.62 0.89
N LEU A 24 3.55 7.24 2.03
CA LEU A 24 2.79 6.89 3.24
C LEU A 24 2.55 8.16 4.05
N SER A 25 1.29 8.46 4.32
CA SER A 25 0.87 9.52 5.26
C SER A 25 0.45 8.90 6.59
N SER A 26 0.94 9.42 7.70
CA SER A 26 0.64 8.97 9.06
C SER A 26 0.35 10.16 9.98
N HIS A 27 -0.32 9.92 11.10
CA HIS A 27 -0.56 10.95 12.11
C HIS A 27 0.72 11.23 12.91
N SER A 28 1.23 12.46 12.88
CA SER A 28 2.47 12.79 13.56
C SER A 28 2.35 12.59 15.08
N ALA A 29 3.19 11.69 15.62
CA ALA A 29 3.31 11.52 17.08
C ALA A 29 4.09 12.67 17.74
N LYS A 30 4.94 13.36 16.96
CA LYS A 30 5.77 14.48 17.42
C LYS A 30 5.02 15.81 17.40
N LEU A 31 4.19 16.02 16.39
CA LEU A 31 3.39 17.24 16.21
C LEU A 31 1.91 16.86 16.06
N PRO A 32 1.16 16.71 17.15
CA PRO A 32 -0.26 16.32 17.10
C PRO A 32 -1.09 17.22 16.19
N GLY A 33 -1.95 16.61 15.37
CA GLY A 33 -2.79 17.31 14.39
C GLY A 33 -2.14 17.53 13.03
N TYR A 34 -0.83 17.34 12.90
CA TYR A 34 -0.14 17.39 11.61
C TYR A 34 0.01 16.02 10.98
N PRO A 35 -0.22 15.88 9.65
CA PRO A 35 0.17 14.68 8.92
C PRO A 35 1.70 14.64 8.76
N HIS A 36 2.24 13.42 8.68
CA HIS A 36 3.64 13.16 8.36
C HIS A 36 3.71 12.22 7.16
N THR A 37 4.51 12.56 6.17
CA THR A 37 4.67 11.76 4.95
C THR A 37 6.06 11.17 4.82
N SER A 38 6.14 9.96 4.24
CA SER A 38 7.38 9.24 3.96
C SER A 38 7.25 8.52 2.62
N VAL A 39 8.31 8.48 1.83
CA VAL A 39 8.41 7.59 0.67
C VAL A 39 8.92 6.25 1.15
N LEU A 40 8.28 5.16 0.73
CA LEU A 40 8.70 3.81 1.06
C LEU A 40 8.31 2.80 -0.02
N PRO A 41 9.11 1.70 -0.18
CA PRO A 41 8.72 0.58 -1.01
C PRO A 41 7.54 -0.17 -0.42
N TYR A 42 6.70 -0.74 -1.28
CA TYR A 42 5.64 -1.66 -0.88
C TYR A 42 5.54 -2.83 -1.85
N LEU A 43 5.03 -3.94 -1.37
CA LEU A 43 4.66 -5.10 -2.16
C LEU A 43 3.15 -5.29 -2.10
N LEU A 44 2.49 -5.40 -3.25
CA LEU A 44 1.17 -6.02 -3.35
C LEU A 44 1.39 -7.51 -3.59
N ASP A 45 1.01 -8.35 -2.64
CA ASP A 45 1.17 -9.79 -2.77
C ASP A 45 0.03 -10.46 -3.56
N THR A 46 0.13 -11.76 -3.77
CA THR A 46 -0.86 -12.55 -4.53
C THR A 46 -2.23 -12.61 -3.85
N ASP A 47 -2.27 -12.42 -2.53
CA ASP A 47 -3.51 -12.37 -1.75
C ASP A 47 -4.12 -10.96 -1.70
N GLY A 48 -3.44 -9.97 -2.33
CA GLY A 48 -3.85 -8.58 -2.40
C GLY A 48 -3.56 -7.77 -1.16
N ARG A 49 -2.67 -8.27 -0.30
CA ARG A 49 -2.19 -7.54 0.87
C ARG A 49 -1.11 -6.57 0.45
N ILE A 50 -1.13 -5.39 1.03
CA ILE A 50 -0.06 -4.41 0.88
C ILE A 50 0.92 -4.58 2.05
N LEU A 51 2.16 -4.93 1.72
CA LEU A 51 3.22 -5.19 2.69
C LEU A 51 4.30 -4.11 2.60
N ILE A 52 4.75 -3.63 3.74
CA ILE A 52 5.86 -2.68 3.87
C ILE A 52 6.88 -3.21 4.87
N LEU A 53 8.15 -2.88 4.64
CA LEU A 53 9.26 -3.19 5.52
C LEU A 53 9.89 -1.87 5.98
N ILE A 54 9.77 -1.55 7.27
CA ILE A 54 10.12 -0.25 7.81
C ILE A 54 10.98 -0.32 9.08
N SER A 55 11.91 0.62 9.24
CA SER A 55 12.78 0.69 10.41
C SER A 55 12.00 1.09 11.67
N ARG A 56 12.26 0.41 12.80
CA ARG A 56 11.74 0.76 14.13
C ARG A 56 12.12 2.19 14.56
N LEU A 57 13.23 2.69 14.05
CA LEU A 57 13.75 4.01 14.39
C LEU A 57 13.11 5.14 13.58
N ALA A 58 12.41 4.81 12.51
CA ALA A 58 11.78 5.80 11.63
C ALA A 58 10.60 6.53 12.31
N GLN A 59 10.39 7.80 11.92
CA GLN A 59 9.29 8.60 12.48
C GLN A 59 7.92 8.00 12.11
N HIS A 60 7.77 7.50 10.89
CA HIS A 60 6.51 6.85 10.48
C HIS A 60 6.18 5.62 11.32
N THR A 61 7.17 4.83 11.73
CA THR A 61 6.94 3.67 12.61
C THR A 61 6.46 4.09 13.99
N ARG A 62 7.06 5.14 14.58
CA ARG A 62 6.61 5.72 15.86
C ARG A 62 5.19 6.27 15.74
N ASN A 63 4.85 6.88 14.61
CA ASN A 63 3.52 7.38 14.32
C ASN A 63 2.49 6.25 14.27
N ILE A 64 2.79 5.17 13.52
CA ILE A 64 1.94 3.98 13.37
C ILE A 64 1.69 3.30 14.72
N LYS A 65 2.74 3.12 15.54
CA LYS A 65 2.60 2.53 16.88
C LYS A 65 1.68 3.33 17.80
N LYS A 66 1.56 4.64 17.59
CA LYS A 66 0.65 5.50 18.34
C LYS A 66 -0.75 5.57 17.71
N ASN A 67 -0.84 5.60 16.39
CA ASN A 67 -2.08 5.60 15.63
C ASN A 67 -1.89 4.83 14.32
N PRO A 68 -2.47 3.63 14.18
CA PRO A 68 -2.25 2.77 13.03
C PRO A 68 -2.92 3.26 11.73
N LYS A 69 -3.76 4.30 11.81
CA LYS A 69 -4.46 4.83 10.64
C LYS A 69 -3.50 5.59 9.75
N VAL A 70 -3.38 5.12 8.51
CA VAL A 70 -2.47 5.64 7.50
C VAL A 70 -3.15 5.77 6.15
N SER A 71 -2.53 6.49 5.25
CA SER A 71 -2.92 6.53 3.84
C SER A 71 -1.69 6.31 2.95
N LEU A 72 -1.79 5.39 2.00
CA LEU A 72 -0.79 5.17 0.97
C LEU A 72 -1.24 5.85 -0.32
N PHE A 73 -0.43 6.79 -0.82
CA PHE A 73 -0.63 7.42 -2.12
C PHE A 73 0.30 6.80 -3.16
N VAL A 74 -0.25 6.43 -4.30
CA VAL A 74 0.50 5.85 -5.43
C VAL A 74 0.07 6.54 -6.71
N MET A 75 1.02 6.84 -7.59
CA MET A 75 0.80 7.50 -8.87
C MET A 75 1.43 6.70 -10.02
N ALA A 76 0.76 6.62 -11.15
CA ALA A 76 1.21 5.80 -12.27
C ALA A 76 2.49 6.34 -12.92
N ASP A 77 2.54 7.64 -13.17
CA ASP A 77 3.63 8.32 -13.87
C ASP A 77 3.64 9.78 -13.46
N VAL A 78 4.81 10.42 -13.47
CA VAL A 78 4.99 11.82 -13.09
C VAL A 78 5.37 12.72 -14.27
N ASP A 79 5.53 12.17 -15.47
CA ASP A 79 5.86 12.97 -16.66
C ASP A 79 4.65 13.76 -17.17
N GLY A 80 4.85 15.03 -17.47
CA GLY A 80 3.85 15.93 -18.03
C GLY A 80 2.87 16.45 -16.97
N ASP A 81 1.59 16.62 -17.35
CA ASP A 81 0.57 17.14 -16.45
C ASP A 81 0.12 16.08 -15.41
N VAL A 82 0.56 16.23 -14.18
CA VAL A 82 0.27 15.32 -13.06
C VAL A 82 -1.23 15.23 -12.75
N GLN A 83 -2.03 16.25 -13.07
CA GLN A 83 -3.48 16.23 -12.85
C GLN A 83 -4.19 15.26 -13.78
N SER A 84 -3.61 15.00 -14.96
CA SER A 84 -4.13 14.04 -15.95
C SER A 84 -3.78 12.58 -15.62
N LYS A 85 -2.90 12.33 -14.66
CA LYS A 85 -2.38 10.99 -14.38
C LYS A 85 -3.28 10.21 -13.43
N SER A 86 -3.31 8.89 -13.65
CA SER A 86 -3.99 7.97 -12.74
C SER A 86 -3.28 7.90 -11.38
N ARG A 87 -4.05 7.90 -10.31
CA ARG A 87 -3.53 7.88 -8.94
C ARG A 87 -4.47 7.18 -7.97
N LEU A 88 -3.88 6.61 -6.94
CA LEU A 88 -4.57 5.93 -5.84
C LEU A 88 -4.31 6.64 -4.53
N THR A 89 -5.35 6.71 -3.71
CA THR A 89 -5.25 7.00 -2.28
C THR A 89 -5.90 5.85 -1.53
N ILE A 90 -5.12 5.13 -0.73
CA ILE A 90 -5.56 3.92 -0.04
C ILE A 90 -5.53 4.18 1.46
N SER A 91 -6.71 4.25 2.08
CA SER A 91 -6.85 4.36 3.53
C SER A 91 -6.70 2.98 4.17
N CYS A 92 -5.80 2.87 5.16
CA CYS A 92 -5.43 1.58 5.76
C CYS A 92 -5.28 1.69 7.28
N ASP A 93 -5.39 0.53 7.94
CA ASP A 93 -4.83 0.32 9.28
C ASP A 93 -3.52 -0.46 9.15
N ALA A 94 -2.40 0.11 9.60
CA ALA A 94 -1.08 -0.52 9.55
C ALA A 94 -0.87 -1.42 10.76
N LEU A 95 -0.72 -2.73 10.54
CA LEU A 95 -0.53 -3.73 11.59
C LEU A 95 0.80 -4.44 11.43
N GLU A 96 1.56 -4.51 12.51
CA GLU A 96 2.82 -5.26 12.56
C GLU A 96 2.56 -6.75 12.42
N LEU A 97 3.34 -7.43 11.58
CA LEU A 97 3.21 -8.86 11.37
C LEU A 97 3.93 -9.65 12.49
N ALA A 98 3.26 -10.68 12.99
CA ALA A 98 3.89 -11.64 13.91
C ALA A 98 4.89 -12.56 13.18
N ALA A 99 5.86 -13.10 13.92
CA ALA A 99 6.95 -13.90 13.34
C ALA A 99 6.51 -15.01 12.36
N PRO A 100 5.47 -15.82 12.61
CA PRO A 100 5.01 -16.82 11.64
C PRO A 100 4.53 -16.24 10.31
N GLN A 101 3.95 -15.03 10.33
CA GLN A 101 3.50 -14.32 9.14
C GLN A 101 4.67 -13.72 8.36
N VAL A 102 5.70 -13.23 9.08
CA VAL A 102 6.92 -12.68 8.48
C VAL A 102 7.61 -13.73 7.61
N GLU A 103 7.76 -14.96 8.08
CA GLU A 103 8.40 -16.06 7.32
C GLU A 103 7.70 -16.29 5.97
N VAL A 104 6.37 -16.17 5.94
CA VAL A 104 5.59 -16.35 4.71
C VAL A 104 5.81 -15.21 3.71
N VAL A 105 5.84 -13.96 4.17
CA VAL A 105 5.86 -12.78 3.29
C VAL A 105 7.27 -12.33 2.91
N ALA A 106 8.28 -12.60 3.75
CA ALA A 106 9.65 -12.13 3.56
C ALA A 106 10.25 -12.58 2.22
N SER A 107 10.02 -13.83 1.84
CA SER A 107 10.53 -14.38 0.57
C SER A 107 10.00 -13.60 -0.64
N ALA A 108 8.69 -13.37 -0.70
CA ALA A 108 8.06 -12.61 -1.79
C ALA A 108 8.52 -11.15 -1.81
N TYR A 109 8.64 -10.52 -0.62
CA TYR A 109 9.12 -9.14 -0.50
C TYR A 109 10.56 -9.00 -1.01
N TYR A 110 11.46 -9.90 -0.60
CA TYR A 110 12.86 -9.85 -1.01
C TYR A 110 13.09 -10.26 -2.47
N ALA A 111 12.22 -11.10 -3.04
CA ALA A 111 12.23 -11.34 -4.48
C ALA A 111 11.94 -10.06 -5.27
N ARG A 112 11.05 -9.20 -4.77
CA ARG A 112 10.73 -7.89 -5.39
C ARG A 112 11.79 -6.84 -5.10
N PHE A 113 12.37 -6.85 -3.88
CA PHE A 113 13.34 -5.88 -3.38
C PHE A 113 14.62 -6.57 -2.88
N PRO A 114 15.49 -7.08 -3.79
CA PRO A 114 16.68 -7.84 -3.39
C PRO A 114 17.65 -7.06 -2.50
N HIS A 115 17.72 -5.73 -2.67
CA HIS A 115 18.58 -4.87 -1.86
C HIS A 115 18.20 -4.80 -0.38
N SER A 116 16.95 -5.17 -0.04
CA SER A 116 16.46 -5.19 1.35
C SER A 116 16.61 -6.55 2.01
N HIS A 117 17.22 -7.53 1.32
CA HIS A 117 17.33 -8.90 1.83
C HIS A 117 18.01 -8.94 3.21
N GLY A 118 17.35 -9.58 4.15
CA GLY A 118 17.83 -9.73 5.52
C GLY A 118 17.60 -8.53 6.44
N TYR A 119 16.96 -7.45 6.01
CA TYR A 119 16.77 -6.25 6.85
C TYR A 119 16.01 -6.54 8.15
N HIS A 120 15.00 -7.43 8.12
CA HIS A 120 14.25 -7.78 9.32
C HIS A 120 15.02 -8.69 10.31
N GLU A 121 16.06 -9.40 9.84
CA GLU A 121 16.88 -10.28 10.67
C GLU A 121 18.14 -9.58 11.23
N GLN A 122 18.73 -8.70 10.41
CA GLN A 122 20.06 -8.12 10.65
C GLN A 122 20.02 -6.67 11.08
N LEU A 123 18.91 -5.98 10.81
CA LEU A 123 18.70 -4.56 11.10
C LEU A 123 17.42 -4.35 11.90
N ASP A 124 17.19 -3.11 12.33
CA ASP A 124 15.99 -2.71 13.06
C ASP A 124 14.76 -2.50 12.16
N PHE A 125 14.42 -3.49 11.30
CA PHE A 125 13.26 -3.41 10.40
C PHE A 125 12.18 -4.42 10.81
N GLU A 126 10.93 -4.01 10.63
CA GLU A 126 9.73 -4.80 10.91
C GLU A 126 8.79 -4.78 9.70
N PHE A 127 8.15 -5.93 9.44
CA PHE A 127 7.10 -6.03 8.43
C PHE A 127 5.76 -5.56 8.99
N TYR A 128 5.06 -4.76 8.20
CA TYR A 128 3.69 -4.34 8.44
C TYR A 128 2.81 -4.70 7.25
N GLU A 129 1.57 -5.07 7.54
CA GLU A 129 0.50 -5.16 6.57
C GLU A 129 -0.35 -3.88 6.66
N LEU A 130 -0.66 -3.28 5.52
CA LEU A 130 -1.60 -2.18 5.40
C LEU A 130 -2.99 -2.75 5.10
N HIS A 131 -3.81 -2.91 6.13
CA HIS A 131 -5.17 -3.41 6.02
C HIS A 131 -6.07 -2.37 5.37
N ILE A 132 -6.45 -2.61 4.12
CA ILE A 132 -7.22 -1.69 3.29
C ILE A 132 -8.62 -1.49 3.87
N GLN A 133 -9.01 -0.23 4.06
CA GLN A 133 -10.35 0.20 4.45
C GLN A 133 -11.11 0.76 3.24
N GLU A 134 -10.46 1.60 2.45
CA GLU A 134 -11.00 2.22 1.25
C GLU A 134 -9.90 2.48 0.23
N VAL A 135 -10.22 2.34 -1.04
CA VAL A 135 -9.36 2.72 -2.18
C VAL A 135 -10.06 3.80 -3.00
N GLY A 136 -9.50 5.00 -3.02
CA GLY A 136 -9.87 6.07 -3.92
C GLY A 136 -9.02 6.00 -5.19
N TYR A 137 -9.62 5.80 -6.34
CA TYR A 137 -8.96 5.76 -7.64
C TYR A 137 -9.40 6.93 -8.50
N ILE A 138 -8.44 7.64 -9.07
CA ILE A 138 -8.65 8.68 -10.06
C ILE A 138 -8.01 8.22 -11.36
N ALA A 139 -8.82 8.01 -12.40
CA ALA A 139 -8.39 7.57 -13.74
C ALA A 139 -8.12 8.78 -14.65
N GLY A 140 -7.19 9.66 -14.25
CA GLY A 140 -6.94 10.92 -14.97
C GLY A 140 -8.11 11.91 -14.86
N PHE A 141 -8.40 12.66 -15.91
CA PHE A 141 -9.51 13.63 -15.92
C PHE A 141 -10.92 13.00 -15.91
N GLY A 142 -11.04 11.69 -16.06
CA GLY A 142 -12.31 11.05 -16.45
C GLY A 142 -13.12 10.42 -15.32
N GLY A 143 -12.70 10.39 -14.09
CA GLY A 143 -13.51 9.78 -13.05
C GLY A 143 -12.81 9.54 -11.71
N VAL A 144 -13.55 9.78 -10.65
CA VAL A 144 -13.20 9.39 -9.29
C VAL A 144 -14.05 8.18 -8.92
N LYS A 145 -13.44 7.14 -8.43
CA LYS A 145 -14.13 5.94 -7.93
C LYS A 145 -13.59 5.55 -6.56
N HIS A 146 -14.49 5.22 -5.65
CA HIS A 146 -14.16 4.66 -4.35
C HIS A 146 -14.59 3.20 -4.29
N PHE A 147 -13.72 2.35 -3.78
CA PHE A 147 -13.96 0.94 -3.51
C PHE A 147 -13.76 0.68 -2.02
N ASP A 148 -14.74 0.09 -1.36
CA ASP A 148 -14.55 -0.42 0.00
C ASP A 148 -13.65 -1.68 0.00
N ALA A 149 -13.20 -2.08 1.18
CA ALA A 149 -12.35 -3.25 1.35
C ALA A 149 -12.96 -4.53 0.76
N THR A 150 -14.29 -4.71 0.88
CA THR A 150 -14.99 -5.89 0.36
C THR A 150 -14.99 -5.92 -1.15
N GLN A 151 -15.24 -4.79 -1.79
CA GLN A 151 -15.20 -4.66 -3.25
C GLN A 151 -13.79 -4.90 -3.77
N TRP A 152 -12.77 -4.35 -3.08
CA TRP A 152 -11.38 -4.52 -3.44
C TRP A 152 -10.94 -5.99 -3.38
N LEU A 153 -11.28 -6.71 -2.31
CA LEU A 153 -10.86 -8.08 -2.06
C LEU A 153 -11.62 -9.13 -2.87
N LYS A 154 -12.90 -8.90 -3.20
CA LYS A 154 -13.71 -9.85 -3.98
C LYS A 154 -13.08 -10.26 -5.32
N HIS A 155 -12.42 -9.34 -5.99
CA HIS A 155 -11.79 -9.60 -7.28
C HIS A 155 -10.45 -10.33 -7.21
N LEU A 156 -9.87 -10.46 -6.01
CA LEU A 156 -8.65 -11.25 -5.81
C LEU A 156 -8.93 -12.75 -5.84
N GLN A 157 -10.09 -13.16 -5.33
CA GLN A 157 -10.48 -14.56 -5.23
C GLN A 157 -10.90 -15.17 -6.59
N VAL A 158 -11.24 -14.36 -7.58
CA VAL A 158 -11.68 -14.84 -8.91
C VAL A 158 -10.50 -15.24 -9.81
N ASN A 159 -9.31 -14.68 -9.61
CA ASN A 159 -8.13 -14.97 -10.42
C ASN A 159 -7.22 -16.09 -9.84
N GLY A 160 -7.58 -16.67 -8.70
CA GLY A 160 -6.85 -17.77 -8.04
C GLY A 160 -7.33 -19.19 -8.42
N THR A 161 -8.30 -19.33 -9.32
CA THR A 161 -8.83 -20.60 -9.81
C THR A 161 -8.67 -20.70 -11.33
N ASN A 162 -7.45 -21.02 -11.76
CA ASN A 162 -7.17 -21.75 -13.00
C ASN A 162 -5.90 -22.57 -12.83
#